data_b452daebbf861052c543da0b3b0a8095
#
_entry.id   b452daebbf861052c543da0b3b0a8095
#
_cell.length_a   1.000
_cell.length_b   1.000
_cell.length_c   1.000
_cell.angle_alpha   90.00
_cell.angle_beta   90.00
_cell.angle_gamma   90.00
#
_symmetry.space_group_name_H-M   'P 1'
#
loop_
_entity.id
_entity.type
_entity.pdbx_description
1 polymer ?
#
loop_
_entity_poly.entity_id
_entity_poly.type
_entity_poly.pdbx_seq_one_letter_code
_entity_poly.pdbx_strand_id
1 'polypeptide(L)'
;MRLLAPKLALYRLFDVADEIELERLDLPRSQLVRPRSAVRFGEPPAELDLGPRRFAGYAGRLGARIYPFGVVALRLRLDLGEEAELSAFREAALAVPDAPELGAFFEGELAGLRRTLAPALYRPFAEAEEEEFAVLFFAGTEPLLPASALFEALPVAELVLGERERFSQGVLEELRRYAFSYTEEDLAVLGYERVLLFDSEGIWDVADLVEFVHAELLELAYYDRLLAAALRDLPEALARYSPWRYRHYDRLRRRLMQVHAEVTEARSRLAEVLKVTEDFFYARVLRAAGRLYGAEELAEATAEKLAVLADLHAKIAEEQNFARAQAVEIGIFALILFEVLRALWGSG
;
A
#
# COMPACT_ATOMS: atom_id res chain seq x y z
N MET A 1 -0.59 -34.54 -14.81
CA MET A 1 -1.21 -33.30 -15.28
C MET A 1 -0.11 -32.32 -15.58
N ARG A 2 -0.12 -31.73 -16.78
CA ARG A 2 0.81 -30.68 -17.18
C ARG A 2 0.13 -29.32 -17.16
N LEU A 3 0.86 -28.30 -16.80
CA LEU A 3 0.43 -26.89 -16.85
C LEU A 3 1.06 -26.24 -18.07
N LEU A 4 0.31 -25.40 -18.77
CA LEU A 4 0.72 -24.69 -19.96
C LEU A 4 1.20 -23.27 -19.60
N ALA A 5 2.33 -22.84 -20.18
CA ALA A 5 2.99 -21.56 -19.96
C ALA A 5 3.07 -21.15 -18.46
N PRO A 6 3.51 -22.06 -17.56
CA PRO A 6 3.58 -21.77 -16.14
C PRO A 6 4.63 -20.69 -15.85
N LYS A 7 4.30 -19.76 -14.94
CA LYS A 7 5.16 -18.65 -14.51
C LYS A 7 5.07 -18.46 -13.01
N LEU A 8 6.15 -17.97 -12.42
CA LEU A 8 6.15 -17.43 -11.07
C LEU A 8 6.45 -15.94 -11.16
N ALA A 9 5.59 -15.12 -10.61
CA ALA A 9 5.88 -13.70 -10.46
C ALA A 9 6.07 -13.38 -8.99
N LEU A 10 7.24 -12.86 -8.65
CA LEU A 10 7.63 -12.45 -7.30
C LEU A 10 7.52 -10.94 -7.24
N TYR A 11 6.80 -10.46 -6.26
CA TYR A 11 6.55 -9.03 -6.03
C TYR A 11 7.20 -8.62 -4.73
N ARG A 12 7.88 -7.48 -4.75
CA ARG A 12 8.31 -6.78 -3.55
C ARG A 12 8.08 -5.30 -3.71
N LEU A 13 7.29 -4.76 -2.82
CA LEU A 13 6.90 -3.36 -2.80
C LEU A 13 7.68 -2.66 -1.70
N PHE A 14 8.08 -1.42 -1.98
CA PHE A 14 8.88 -0.62 -1.06
C PHE A 14 8.27 0.78 -0.96
N ASP A 15 8.03 1.23 0.25
CA ASP A 15 7.70 2.61 0.54
C ASP A 15 9.01 3.42 0.63
N VAL A 16 9.29 4.25 -0.37
CA VAL A 16 10.61 4.88 -0.54
C VAL A 16 10.64 6.38 -0.27
N ALA A 17 9.47 7.04 -0.27
CA ALA A 17 9.36 8.49 -0.07
C ALA A 17 7.90 8.87 0.26
N ASP A 18 7.65 10.10 0.75
CA ASP A 18 6.29 10.64 0.90
C ASP A 18 5.57 10.73 -0.46
N GLU A 19 6.31 11.05 -1.55
CA GLU A 19 5.76 11.23 -2.90
C GLU A 19 6.85 11.02 -3.97
N ILE A 20 6.44 10.56 -5.16
CA ILE A 20 7.30 10.46 -6.34
C ILE A 20 6.71 11.31 -7.46
N GLU A 21 7.34 12.44 -7.78
CA GLU A 21 6.94 13.33 -8.86
C GLU A 21 7.28 12.71 -10.22
N LEU A 22 6.37 11.93 -10.81
CA LEU A 22 6.58 11.17 -12.06
C LEU A 22 7.02 12.06 -13.23
N GLU A 23 6.61 13.33 -13.25
CA GLU A 23 6.98 14.31 -14.28
C GLU A 23 8.45 14.67 -14.28
N ARG A 24 9.15 14.49 -13.16
CA ARG A 24 10.59 14.72 -13.01
C ARG A 24 11.45 13.52 -13.39
N LEU A 25 10.82 12.40 -13.73
CA LEU A 25 11.53 11.21 -14.16
C LEU A 25 11.99 11.36 -15.61
N ASP A 26 13.29 11.55 -15.81
CA ASP A 26 13.91 11.48 -17.13
C ASP A 26 14.18 10.00 -17.50
N LEU A 27 13.11 9.31 -17.86
CA LEU A 27 13.17 7.88 -18.20
C LEU A 27 13.24 7.69 -19.70
N PRO A 28 14.15 6.81 -20.19
CA PRO A 28 14.19 6.44 -21.60
C PRO A 28 12.84 5.87 -22.04
N ARG A 29 12.27 6.38 -23.13
CA ARG A 29 10.99 5.88 -23.67
C ARG A 29 10.98 4.38 -23.95
N SER A 30 12.15 3.77 -24.16
CA SER A 30 12.33 2.33 -24.34
C SER A 30 12.10 1.51 -23.07
N GLN A 31 12.15 2.13 -21.90
CA GLN A 31 11.88 1.48 -20.60
C GLN A 31 10.44 1.68 -20.13
N LEU A 32 9.74 2.69 -20.67
CA LEU A 32 8.34 2.92 -20.33
C LEU A 32 7.46 1.89 -21.02
N VAL A 33 6.72 1.14 -20.21
CA VAL A 33 5.72 0.17 -20.67
C VAL A 33 4.35 0.83 -20.58
N ARG A 34 3.52 0.68 -21.61
CA ARG A 34 2.11 1.09 -21.51
C ARG A 34 1.36 -0.01 -20.78
N PRO A 35 0.68 0.31 -19.66
CA PRO A 35 -0.12 -0.68 -18.96
C PRO A 35 -1.20 -1.23 -19.90
N ARG A 36 -1.35 -2.56 -19.90
CA ARG A 36 -2.40 -3.27 -20.67
C ARG A 36 -3.54 -3.74 -19.76
N SER A 37 -3.55 -3.27 -18.51
CA SER A 37 -4.55 -3.63 -17.53
C SER A 37 -5.90 -2.98 -17.85
N ALA A 38 -6.99 -3.72 -17.66
CA ALA A 38 -8.35 -3.17 -17.65
C ALA A 38 -8.61 -2.31 -16.40
N VAL A 39 -7.75 -2.44 -15.39
CA VAL A 39 -7.82 -1.62 -14.17
C VAL A 39 -7.36 -0.19 -14.49
N ARG A 40 -8.22 0.77 -14.23
CA ARG A 40 -7.91 2.19 -14.40
C ARG A 40 -7.64 2.82 -13.04
N PHE A 41 -6.48 3.42 -12.88
CA PHE A 41 -6.12 4.21 -11.71
C PHE A 41 -6.43 5.69 -12.00
N GLY A 42 -6.87 6.45 -11.00
CA GLY A 42 -7.08 7.90 -11.11
C GLY A 42 -5.78 8.60 -11.49
N GLU A 43 -4.68 8.24 -10.83
CA GLU A 43 -3.31 8.60 -11.17
C GLU A 43 -2.55 7.33 -11.57
N PRO A 44 -2.33 7.09 -12.88
CA PRO A 44 -1.70 5.87 -13.34
C PRO A 44 -0.23 5.82 -12.92
N PRO A 45 0.24 4.70 -12.34
CA PRO A 45 1.64 4.51 -12.03
C PRO A 45 2.50 4.44 -13.30
N ALA A 46 3.76 4.82 -13.19
CA ALA A 46 4.72 4.60 -14.27
C ALA A 46 5.22 3.15 -14.27
N GLU A 47 5.20 2.49 -15.42
CA GLU A 47 5.71 1.13 -15.57
C GLU A 47 7.05 1.11 -16.31
N LEU A 48 8.04 0.43 -15.73
CA LEU A 48 9.37 0.28 -16.26
C LEU A 48 9.71 -1.18 -16.56
N ASP A 49 10.36 -1.43 -17.68
CA ASP A 49 11.03 -2.69 -17.96
C ASP A 49 12.51 -2.57 -17.58
N LEU A 50 12.92 -3.27 -16.54
CA LEU A 50 14.29 -3.32 -16.05
C LEU A 50 15.11 -4.43 -16.74
N GLY A 51 14.49 -5.17 -17.67
CA GLY A 51 15.15 -6.14 -18.53
C GLY A 51 15.22 -7.55 -17.97
N PRO A 52 15.96 -8.43 -18.68
CA PRO A 52 16.06 -9.84 -18.31
C PRO A 52 16.85 -10.05 -17.02
N ARG A 53 16.41 -11.02 -16.23
CA ARG A 53 17.06 -11.49 -15.00
C ARG A 53 17.03 -13.00 -14.92
N ARG A 54 17.90 -13.54 -14.07
CA ARG A 54 17.85 -14.98 -13.67
C ARG A 54 17.79 -15.05 -12.16
N PHE A 55 16.91 -15.91 -11.65
CA PHE A 55 16.79 -16.17 -10.23
C PHE A 55 16.42 -17.64 -9.99
N ALA A 56 17.00 -18.28 -8.97
CA ALA A 56 16.77 -19.67 -8.62
C ALA A 56 16.86 -20.66 -9.81
N GLY A 57 17.75 -20.37 -10.77
CA GLY A 57 17.94 -21.19 -11.99
C GLY A 57 16.99 -20.85 -13.14
N TYR A 58 15.92 -20.10 -12.94
CA TYR A 58 14.95 -19.70 -13.95
C TYR A 58 15.32 -18.39 -14.62
N ALA A 59 14.98 -18.27 -15.91
CA ALA A 59 15.07 -17.01 -16.64
C ALA A 59 13.76 -16.24 -16.48
N GLY A 60 13.84 -14.92 -16.50
CA GLY A 60 12.65 -14.07 -16.38
C GLY A 60 12.94 -12.63 -16.74
N ARG A 61 11.96 -11.75 -16.45
CA ARG A 61 12.07 -10.30 -16.65
C ARG A 61 11.71 -9.58 -15.35
N LEU A 62 12.52 -8.58 -15.06
CA LEU A 62 12.23 -7.65 -13.98
C LEU A 62 11.53 -6.41 -14.53
N GLY A 63 10.45 -6.02 -13.90
CA GLY A 63 9.76 -4.75 -14.12
C GLY A 63 9.65 -3.98 -12.82
N ALA A 64 9.38 -2.69 -12.93
CA ALA A 64 9.01 -1.86 -11.79
C ALA A 64 7.73 -1.09 -12.11
N ARG A 65 6.89 -0.90 -11.10
CA ARG A 65 5.76 0.01 -11.14
C ARG A 65 5.98 1.05 -10.05
N ILE A 66 5.89 2.34 -10.43
CA ILE A 66 6.18 3.47 -9.57
C ILE A 66 4.88 4.20 -9.34
N TYR A 67 4.42 4.18 -8.09
CA TYR A 67 3.23 4.87 -7.66
C TYR A 67 3.55 6.30 -7.23
N PRO A 68 2.74 7.32 -7.61
CA PRO A 68 2.99 8.72 -7.22
C PRO A 68 3.08 8.93 -5.71
N PHE A 69 2.34 8.15 -4.93
CA PHE A 69 2.29 8.19 -3.47
C PHE A 69 3.48 7.50 -2.76
N GLY A 70 4.63 7.39 -3.42
CA GLY A 70 5.89 7.01 -2.76
C GLY A 70 6.25 5.55 -2.84
N VAL A 71 5.39 4.67 -3.34
CA VAL A 71 5.62 3.22 -3.40
C VAL A 71 6.23 2.79 -4.73
N VAL A 72 7.21 1.90 -4.66
CA VAL A 72 7.84 1.24 -5.80
C VAL A 72 7.61 -0.27 -5.70
N ALA A 73 6.89 -0.86 -6.65
CA ALA A 73 6.71 -2.30 -6.78
C ALA A 73 7.71 -2.88 -7.78
N LEU A 74 8.59 -3.76 -7.33
CA LEU A 74 9.45 -4.57 -8.18
C LEU A 74 8.78 -5.92 -8.48
N ARG A 75 8.76 -6.32 -9.75
CA ARG A 75 8.06 -7.50 -10.25
C ARG A 75 9.00 -8.39 -11.05
N LEU A 76 9.41 -9.52 -10.50
CA LEU A 76 10.24 -10.51 -11.19
C LEU A 76 9.36 -11.64 -11.71
N ARG A 77 9.10 -11.68 -13.02
CA ARG A 77 8.34 -12.74 -13.69
C ARG A 77 9.30 -13.79 -14.24
N LEU A 78 9.29 -14.99 -13.65
CA LEU A 78 10.13 -16.14 -14.01
C LEU A 78 9.33 -17.08 -14.91
N ASP A 79 9.96 -17.53 -16.00
CA ASP A 79 9.40 -18.51 -16.92
C ASP A 79 9.82 -19.93 -16.50
N LEU A 80 8.84 -20.83 -16.33
CA LEU A 80 9.08 -22.23 -15.97
C LEU A 80 9.06 -23.16 -17.20
N GLY A 81 8.98 -22.58 -18.40
CA GLY A 81 8.91 -23.29 -19.68
C GLY A 81 7.55 -23.13 -20.38
N GLU A 82 7.44 -23.70 -21.58
CA GLU A 82 6.17 -23.73 -22.31
C GLU A 82 5.16 -24.64 -21.63
N GLU A 83 5.64 -25.73 -21.03
CA GLU A 83 4.88 -26.71 -20.26
C GLU A 83 5.69 -27.15 -19.03
N ALA A 84 5.01 -27.49 -17.94
CA ALA A 84 5.62 -28.11 -16.78
C ALA A 84 4.68 -29.16 -16.15
N GLU A 85 5.26 -30.25 -15.63
CA GLU A 85 4.51 -31.18 -14.79
C GLU A 85 4.05 -30.45 -13.50
N LEU A 86 2.83 -30.74 -13.05
CA LEU A 86 2.28 -30.15 -11.81
C LEU A 86 3.23 -30.30 -10.61
N SER A 87 3.93 -31.44 -10.52
CA SER A 87 4.90 -31.69 -9.46
C SER A 87 6.09 -30.74 -9.52
N ALA A 88 6.63 -30.45 -10.71
CA ALA A 88 7.73 -29.51 -10.89
C ALA A 88 7.28 -28.06 -10.61
N PHE A 89 6.10 -27.68 -11.08
CA PHE A 89 5.50 -26.38 -10.76
C PHE A 89 5.31 -26.19 -9.26
N ARG A 90 4.75 -27.20 -8.57
CA ARG A 90 4.55 -27.19 -7.12
C ARG A 90 5.88 -27.04 -6.37
N GLU A 91 6.94 -27.78 -6.76
CA GLU A 91 8.26 -27.62 -6.15
C GLU A 91 8.81 -26.20 -6.32
N ALA A 92 8.71 -25.65 -7.53
CA ALA A 92 9.13 -24.27 -7.79
C ALA A 92 8.29 -23.25 -7.00
N ALA A 93 6.96 -23.41 -6.97
CA ALA A 93 6.02 -22.56 -6.26
C ALA A 93 6.26 -22.52 -4.73
N LEU A 94 6.76 -23.60 -4.15
CA LEU A 94 7.07 -23.69 -2.72
C LEU A 94 8.49 -23.24 -2.39
N ALA A 95 9.46 -23.41 -3.29
CA ALA A 95 10.86 -23.15 -2.98
C ALA A 95 11.33 -21.74 -3.39
N VAL A 96 10.82 -21.22 -4.52
CA VAL A 96 11.37 -19.99 -5.10
C VAL A 96 10.93 -18.73 -4.34
N PRO A 97 9.66 -18.59 -3.90
CA PRO A 97 9.27 -17.43 -3.10
C PRO A 97 9.98 -17.35 -1.74
N ASP A 98 10.33 -18.52 -1.15
CA ASP A 98 10.97 -18.59 0.17
C ASP A 98 12.50 -18.68 0.08
N ALA A 99 13.08 -18.41 -1.10
CA ALA A 99 14.52 -18.48 -1.30
C ALA A 99 15.24 -17.40 -0.48
N PRO A 100 16.23 -17.76 0.37
CA PRO A 100 16.87 -16.82 1.30
C PRO A 100 17.59 -15.66 0.62
N GLU A 101 17.99 -15.82 -0.63
CA GLU A 101 18.61 -14.77 -1.45
C GLU A 101 17.64 -13.79 -2.09
N LEU A 102 16.32 -14.03 -2.01
CA LEU A 102 15.30 -13.21 -2.68
C LEU A 102 15.28 -11.77 -2.15
N GLY A 103 15.38 -11.60 -0.82
CA GLY A 103 15.44 -10.29 -0.20
C GLY A 103 16.60 -9.47 -0.72
N ALA A 104 17.82 -10.00 -0.63
CA ALA A 104 19.03 -9.32 -1.10
C ALA A 104 18.99 -9.02 -2.62
N PHE A 105 18.34 -9.88 -3.42
CA PHE A 105 18.14 -9.63 -4.84
C PHE A 105 17.29 -8.35 -5.06
N PHE A 106 16.13 -8.25 -4.44
CA PHE A 106 15.26 -7.09 -4.60
C PHE A 106 15.83 -5.81 -4.00
N GLU A 107 16.52 -5.88 -2.86
CA GLU A 107 17.24 -4.74 -2.28
C GLU A 107 18.31 -4.18 -3.23
N GLY A 108 19.06 -5.08 -3.88
CA GLY A 108 20.08 -4.70 -4.88
C GLY A 108 19.45 -3.98 -6.09
N GLU A 109 18.33 -4.48 -6.59
CA GLU A 109 17.60 -3.86 -7.71
C GLU A 109 16.98 -2.51 -7.29
N LEU A 110 16.40 -2.42 -6.09
CA LEU A 110 15.89 -1.16 -5.54
C LEU A 110 17.00 -0.11 -5.40
N ALA A 111 18.17 -0.49 -4.89
CA ALA A 111 19.32 0.42 -4.75
C ALA A 111 19.77 0.99 -6.11
N GLY A 112 19.70 0.17 -7.16
CA GLY A 112 19.90 0.61 -8.53
C GLY A 112 18.86 1.64 -8.98
N LEU A 113 17.59 1.31 -8.78
CA LEU A 113 16.47 2.14 -9.20
C LEU A 113 16.36 3.45 -8.40
N ARG A 114 16.62 3.45 -7.09
CA ARG A 114 16.63 4.65 -6.23
C ARG A 114 17.54 5.75 -6.77
N ARG A 115 18.67 5.41 -7.39
CA ARG A 115 19.58 6.40 -8.01
C ARG A 115 18.91 7.09 -9.20
N THR A 116 18.13 6.38 -9.96
CA THR A 116 17.39 6.92 -11.10
C THR A 116 16.19 7.77 -10.62
N LEU A 117 15.53 7.34 -9.54
CA LEU A 117 14.38 8.02 -8.97
C LEU A 117 14.75 9.25 -8.13
N ALA A 118 15.99 9.37 -7.66
CA ALA A 118 16.43 10.40 -6.71
C ALA A 118 15.97 11.84 -7.03
N PRO A 119 15.97 12.31 -8.31
CA PRO A 119 15.49 13.66 -8.64
C PRO A 119 13.99 13.88 -8.45
N ALA A 120 13.21 12.78 -8.44
CA ALA A 120 11.75 12.78 -8.34
C ALA A 120 11.25 12.48 -6.94
N LEU A 121 12.09 12.02 -6.02
CA LEU A 121 11.69 11.67 -4.66
C LEU A 121 11.46 12.93 -3.82
N TYR A 122 10.27 13.08 -3.27
CA TYR A 122 9.97 14.08 -2.26
C TYR A 122 10.03 13.43 -0.88
N ARG A 123 10.88 13.97 0.02
CA ARG A 123 11.14 13.43 1.37
C ARG A 123 11.45 11.93 1.37
N PRO A 124 12.55 11.49 0.74
CA PRO A 124 12.91 10.09 0.69
C PRO A 124 13.14 9.49 2.08
N PHE A 125 12.69 8.26 2.28
CA PHE A 125 12.89 7.51 3.51
C PHE A 125 14.29 6.89 3.54
N ALA A 126 14.92 6.91 4.72
CA ALA A 126 16.22 6.29 4.93
C ALA A 126 16.15 4.75 4.82
N GLU A 127 15.13 4.17 5.44
CA GLU A 127 14.76 2.76 5.37
C GLU A 127 13.38 2.65 4.73
N ALA A 128 13.23 1.78 3.74
CA ALA A 128 11.96 1.50 3.12
C ALA A 128 11.24 0.40 3.91
N GLU A 129 9.97 0.59 4.17
CA GLU A 129 9.12 -0.53 4.55
C GLU A 129 8.75 -1.33 3.33
N GLU A 130 8.46 -2.60 3.53
CA GLU A 130 8.26 -3.51 2.42
C GLU A 130 7.08 -4.44 2.65
N GLU A 131 6.46 -4.82 1.54
CA GLU A 131 5.45 -5.86 1.41
C GLU A 131 5.86 -6.82 0.31
N GLU A 132 5.52 -8.09 0.45
CA GLU A 132 5.83 -9.11 -0.55
C GLU A 132 4.68 -10.06 -0.79
N PHE A 133 4.57 -10.51 -2.02
CA PHE A 133 3.70 -11.61 -2.40
C PHE A 133 4.17 -12.28 -3.69
N ALA A 134 3.64 -13.47 -3.97
CA ALA A 134 3.95 -14.19 -5.20
C ALA A 134 2.67 -14.52 -5.97
N VAL A 135 2.75 -14.53 -7.30
CA VAL A 135 1.68 -15.00 -8.19
C VAL A 135 2.14 -16.26 -8.91
N LEU A 136 1.39 -17.33 -8.72
CA LEU A 136 1.57 -18.63 -9.32
C LEU A 136 0.64 -18.70 -10.53
N PHE A 137 1.18 -18.48 -11.72
CA PHE A 137 0.40 -18.35 -12.96
C PHE A 137 0.55 -19.55 -13.87
N PHE A 138 -0.53 -19.95 -14.56
CA PHE A 138 -0.49 -20.83 -15.72
C PHE A 138 -1.65 -20.50 -16.69
N ALA A 139 -1.45 -20.78 -17.98
CA ALA A 139 -2.43 -20.45 -19.03
C ALA A 139 -3.36 -21.63 -19.39
N GLY A 140 -3.11 -22.83 -18.89
CA GLY A 140 -3.93 -24.00 -19.21
C GLY A 140 -3.44 -25.26 -18.54
N THR A 141 -4.19 -26.34 -18.77
CA THR A 141 -3.83 -27.68 -18.26
C THR A 141 -3.97 -28.74 -19.35
N GLU A 142 -3.18 -29.80 -19.23
CA GLU A 142 -3.35 -31.07 -19.98
C GLU A 142 -3.56 -32.23 -19.02
N PRO A 143 -4.73 -32.91 -19.05
CA PRO A 143 -5.89 -32.63 -19.92
C PRO A 143 -6.52 -31.26 -19.59
N LEU A 144 -7.22 -30.65 -20.55
CA LEU A 144 -7.93 -29.39 -20.37
C LEU A 144 -8.98 -29.52 -19.27
N LEU A 145 -8.88 -28.68 -18.25
CA LEU A 145 -9.83 -28.60 -17.14
C LEU A 145 -10.45 -27.20 -17.08
N PRO A 146 -11.78 -27.10 -16.89
CA PRO A 146 -12.43 -25.82 -16.66
C PRO A 146 -12.10 -25.29 -15.24
N ALA A 147 -12.27 -23.99 -15.03
CA ALA A 147 -12.03 -23.33 -13.75
C ALA A 147 -12.76 -24.01 -12.58
N SER A 148 -14.01 -24.40 -12.80
CA SER A 148 -14.85 -25.10 -11.82
C SER A 148 -14.23 -26.43 -11.30
N ALA A 149 -13.42 -27.11 -12.11
CA ALA A 149 -12.74 -28.36 -11.74
C ALA A 149 -11.33 -28.13 -11.19
N LEU A 150 -10.69 -27.02 -11.48
CA LEU A 150 -9.28 -26.75 -11.12
C LEU A 150 -9.07 -26.69 -9.60
N PHE A 151 -9.99 -26.11 -8.85
CA PHE A 151 -9.87 -25.99 -7.40
C PHE A 151 -9.73 -27.37 -6.70
N GLU A 152 -10.41 -28.41 -7.26
CA GLU A 152 -10.34 -29.77 -6.72
C GLU A 152 -9.17 -30.59 -7.29
N ALA A 153 -8.78 -30.29 -8.54
CA ALA A 153 -7.74 -31.02 -9.24
C ALA A 153 -6.31 -30.61 -8.83
N LEU A 154 -6.15 -29.37 -8.35
CA LEU A 154 -4.89 -28.80 -7.91
C LEU A 154 -4.73 -28.88 -6.39
N PRO A 155 -3.50 -28.98 -5.86
CA PRO A 155 -3.24 -28.84 -4.43
C PRO A 155 -3.28 -27.35 -4.02
N VAL A 156 -4.46 -26.69 -4.21
CA VAL A 156 -4.62 -25.25 -4.08
C VAL A 156 -4.15 -24.72 -2.72
N ALA A 157 -4.50 -25.42 -1.63
CA ALA A 157 -4.11 -25.00 -0.29
C ALA A 157 -2.57 -25.02 -0.11
N GLU A 158 -1.89 -26.04 -0.61
CA GLU A 158 -0.43 -26.08 -0.54
C GLU A 158 0.23 -24.99 -1.37
N LEU A 159 -0.30 -24.71 -2.56
CA LEU A 159 0.21 -23.69 -3.45
C LEU A 159 0.02 -22.27 -2.88
N VAL A 160 -1.18 -22.01 -2.35
CA VAL A 160 -1.57 -20.64 -1.90
C VAL A 160 -1.05 -20.34 -0.49
N LEU A 161 -0.98 -21.35 0.40
CA LEU A 161 -0.45 -21.17 1.75
C LEU A 161 1.07 -21.41 1.85
N GLY A 162 1.68 -21.99 0.80
CA GLY A 162 3.12 -22.23 0.77
C GLY A 162 3.60 -23.39 1.60
N GLU A 163 2.71 -24.22 2.12
CA GLU A 163 3.02 -25.27 3.08
C GLU A 163 2.64 -26.67 2.57
N ARG A 164 3.43 -27.69 2.91
CA ARG A 164 3.18 -29.09 2.55
C ARG A 164 2.46 -29.82 3.67
N GLU A 165 1.24 -29.37 3.98
CA GLU A 165 0.47 -29.90 5.10
C GLU A 165 -0.88 -30.51 4.66
N ARG A 166 -1.47 -31.32 5.54
CA ARG A 166 -2.86 -31.77 5.40
C ARG A 166 -3.79 -30.72 6.03
N PHE A 167 -4.34 -29.87 5.21
CA PHE A 167 -5.25 -28.81 5.65
C PHE A 167 -6.61 -29.38 6.06
N SER A 168 -7.22 -28.74 7.07
CA SER A 168 -8.59 -29.04 7.50
C SER A 168 -9.61 -28.55 6.48
N GLN A 169 -10.83 -29.13 6.53
CA GLN A 169 -11.93 -28.67 5.68
C GLN A 169 -12.24 -27.17 5.89
N GLY A 170 -12.10 -26.67 7.13
CA GLY A 170 -12.31 -25.24 7.42
C GLY A 170 -11.34 -24.33 6.67
N VAL A 171 -10.06 -24.73 6.53
CA VAL A 171 -9.08 -23.98 5.73
C VAL A 171 -9.44 -24.00 4.24
N LEU A 172 -9.85 -25.15 3.71
CA LEU A 172 -10.28 -25.28 2.32
C LEU A 172 -11.54 -24.43 2.04
N GLU A 173 -12.49 -24.40 2.96
CA GLU A 173 -13.69 -23.56 2.85
C GLU A 173 -13.36 -22.08 2.92
N GLU A 174 -12.37 -21.69 3.73
CA GLU A 174 -11.89 -20.30 3.78
C GLU A 174 -11.24 -19.91 2.45
N LEU A 175 -10.34 -20.70 1.90
CA LEU A 175 -9.74 -20.44 0.59
C LEU A 175 -10.79 -20.36 -0.52
N ARG A 176 -11.86 -21.16 -0.47
CA ARG A 176 -12.97 -21.07 -1.44
C ARG A 176 -13.68 -19.72 -1.43
N ARG A 177 -13.74 -19.01 -0.29
CA ARG A 177 -14.32 -17.66 -0.19
C ARG A 177 -13.52 -16.63 -0.95
N TYR A 178 -12.21 -16.90 -1.11
CA TYR A 178 -11.26 -16.06 -1.84
C TYR A 178 -10.92 -16.64 -3.22
N ALA A 179 -11.73 -17.57 -3.73
CA ALA A 179 -11.64 -18.07 -5.09
C ALA A 179 -12.64 -17.34 -6.00
N PHE A 180 -12.16 -16.81 -7.10
CA PHE A 180 -12.91 -15.99 -8.06
C PHE A 180 -12.72 -16.54 -9.47
N SER A 181 -13.77 -16.60 -10.23
CA SER A 181 -13.79 -16.95 -11.64
C SER A 181 -14.87 -16.12 -12.32
N TYR A 182 -14.57 -15.57 -13.48
CA TYR A 182 -15.51 -14.86 -14.31
C TYR A 182 -16.09 -15.76 -15.40
N THR A 183 -15.22 -16.61 -15.94
CA THR A 183 -15.57 -17.63 -16.96
C THR A 183 -15.04 -19.00 -16.53
N GLU A 184 -15.25 -20.02 -17.35
CA GLU A 184 -14.62 -21.34 -17.15
C GLU A 184 -13.14 -21.37 -17.59
N GLU A 185 -12.63 -20.25 -18.10
CA GLU A 185 -11.26 -20.10 -18.62
C GLU A 185 -10.36 -19.24 -17.74
N ASP A 186 -10.85 -18.84 -16.55
CA ASP A 186 -10.10 -18.08 -15.57
C ASP A 186 -10.40 -18.54 -14.14
N LEU A 187 -9.38 -18.49 -13.27
CA LEU A 187 -9.51 -18.75 -11.83
C LEU A 187 -8.44 -17.94 -11.09
N ALA A 188 -8.85 -17.19 -10.09
CA ALA A 188 -7.95 -16.58 -9.13
C ALA A 188 -8.27 -17.06 -7.72
N VAL A 189 -7.26 -17.51 -6.98
CA VAL A 189 -7.38 -17.84 -5.55
C VAL A 189 -6.40 -16.97 -4.77
N LEU A 190 -6.93 -16.10 -3.94
CA LEU A 190 -6.13 -15.18 -3.12
C LEU A 190 -5.75 -15.84 -1.80
N GLY A 191 -4.47 -15.79 -1.44
CA GLY A 191 -3.93 -16.10 -0.13
C GLY A 191 -3.13 -14.92 0.41
N TYR A 192 -2.65 -15.01 1.65
CA TYR A 192 -1.92 -13.91 2.30
C TYR A 192 -0.62 -13.54 1.58
N GLU A 193 0.17 -14.55 1.21
CA GLU A 193 1.48 -14.34 0.58
C GLU A 193 1.52 -14.79 -0.88
N ARG A 194 0.51 -15.54 -1.33
CA ARG A 194 0.51 -16.15 -2.66
C ARG A 194 -0.86 -16.12 -3.29
N VAL A 195 -0.87 -15.83 -4.59
CA VAL A 195 -2.07 -15.86 -5.44
C VAL A 195 -1.89 -16.93 -6.49
N LEU A 196 -2.85 -17.84 -6.60
CA LEU A 196 -2.92 -18.77 -7.73
C LEU A 196 -3.79 -18.14 -8.81
N LEU A 197 -3.23 -18.00 -10.02
CA LEU A 197 -3.90 -17.39 -11.15
C LEU A 197 -3.85 -18.30 -12.37
N PHE A 198 -5.01 -18.72 -12.82
CA PHE A 198 -5.22 -19.37 -14.12
C PHE A 198 -5.95 -18.40 -15.03
N ASP A 199 -5.45 -18.17 -16.24
CA ASP A 199 -6.09 -17.35 -17.24
C ASP A 199 -5.62 -17.77 -18.64
N SER A 200 -6.56 -18.25 -19.49
CA SER A 200 -6.25 -18.81 -20.81
C SER A 200 -5.76 -17.75 -21.82
N GLU A 201 -6.12 -16.49 -21.62
CA GLU A 201 -5.69 -15.36 -22.45
C GLU A 201 -4.38 -14.71 -21.95
N GLY A 202 -3.90 -15.13 -20.80
CA GLY A 202 -2.66 -14.60 -20.21
C GLY A 202 -2.84 -13.22 -19.56
N ILE A 203 -4.03 -12.91 -19.05
CA ILE A 203 -4.36 -11.64 -18.40
C ILE A 203 -3.87 -11.66 -16.95
N TRP A 204 -3.29 -10.52 -16.51
CA TRP A 204 -2.69 -10.36 -15.17
C TRP A 204 -3.44 -9.34 -14.30
N ASP A 205 -4.64 -8.93 -14.69
CA ASP A 205 -5.37 -7.84 -14.03
C ASP A 205 -5.64 -8.10 -12.55
N VAL A 206 -5.89 -9.38 -12.16
CA VAL A 206 -6.05 -9.75 -10.75
C VAL A 206 -4.74 -9.52 -9.98
N ALA A 207 -3.59 -9.89 -10.57
CA ALA A 207 -2.30 -9.63 -9.95
C ALA A 207 -2.01 -8.13 -9.81
N ASP A 208 -2.42 -7.32 -10.79
CA ASP A 208 -2.30 -5.86 -10.74
C ASP A 208 -3.18 -5.24 -9.65
N LEU A 209 -4.37 -5.79 -9.41
CA LEU A 209 -5.25 -5.38 -8.29
C LEU A 209 -4.64 -5.73 -6.93
N VAL A 210 -4.07 -6.94 -6.79
CA VAL A 210 -3.40 -7.35 -5.56
C VAL A 210 -2.18 -6.48 -5.28
N GLU A 211 -1.36 -6.20 -6.31
CA GLU A 211 -0.22 -5.28 -6.19
C GLU A 211 -0.67 -3.90 -5.70
N PHE A 212 -1.75 -3.37 -6.25
CA PHE A 212 -2.29 -2.08 -5.84
C PHE A 212 -2.73 -2.08 -4.37
N VAL A 213 -3.42 -3.14 -3.90
CA VAL A 213 -3.85 -3.24 -2.49
C VAL A 213 -2.64 -3.28 -1.55
N HIS A 214 -1.57 -4.00 -1.91
CA HIS A 214 -0.33 -4.01 -1.12
C HIS A 214 0.37 -2.64 -1.13
N ALA A 215 0.33 -1.92 -2.26
CA ALA A 215 0.88 -0.57 -2.32
C ALA A 215 0.11 0.42 -1.41
N GLU A 216 -1.22 0.37 -1.43
CA GLU A 216 -2.07 1.17 -0.52
C GLU A 216 -1.90 0.75 0.96
N LEU A 217 -1.67 -0.54 1.24
CA LEU A 217 -1.41 -1.04 2.58
C LEU A 217 -0.13 -0.41 3.17
N LEU A 218 0.95 -0.34 2.40
CA LEU A 218 2.20 0.31 2.82
C LEU A 218 1.98 1.78 3.15
N GLU A 219 1.28 2.51 2.31
CA GLU A 219 0.97 3.92 2.54
C GLU A 219 0.11 4.12 3.79
N LEU A 220 -0.94 3.32 3.96
CA LEU A 220 -1.80 3.37 5.14
C LEU A 220 -1.03 3.00 6.42
N ALA A 221 -0.14 2.01 6.37
CA ALA A 221 0.71 1.63 7.50
C ALA A 221 1.66 2.75 7.91
N TYR A 222 2.22 3.48 6.96
CA TYR A 222 3.02 4.67 7.24
C TYR A 222 2.20 5.75 7.99
N TYR A 223 1.00 6.08 7.50
CA TYR A 223 0.13 7.07 8.18
C TYR A 223 -0.35 6.59 9.53
N ASP A 224 -0.67 5.32 9.70
CA ASP A 224 -1.08 4.75 10.99
C ASP A 224 -0.01 4.94 12.04
N ARG A 225 1.26 4.67 11.70
CA ARG A 225 2.40 4.89 12.60
C ARG A 225 2.64 6.36 12.89
N LEU A 226 2.54 7.23 11.90
CA LEU A 226 2.70 8.66 12.06
C LEU A 226 1.66 9.23 13.03
N LEU A 227 0.39 8.81 12.89
CA LEU A 227 -0.70 9.19 13.77
C LEU A 227 -0.53 8.60 15.19
N ALA A 228 -0.11 7.34 15.29
CA ALA A 228 0.16 6.70 16.59
C ALA A 228 1.30 7.41 17.35
N ALA A 229 2.36 7.82 16.64
CA ALA A 229 3.43 8.62 17.23
C ALA A 229 2.92 9.99 17.69
N ALA A 230 2.13 10.69 16.88
CA ALA A 230 1.55 11.97 17.23
C ALA A 230 0.63 11.88 18.46
N LEU A 231 -0.20 10.85 18.55
CA LEU A 231 -1.07 10.58 19.72
C LEU A 231 -0.27 10.27 20.99
N ARG A 232 0.83 9.54 20.88
CA ARG A 232 1.71 9.22 22.02
C ARG A 232 2.39 10.46 22.61
N ASP A 233 2.85 11.36 21.75
CA ASP A 233 3.57 12.57 22.16
C ASP A 233 2.65 13.69 22.66
N LEU A 234 1.34 13.58 22.38
CA LEU A 234 0.35 14.59 22.70
C LEU A 234 0.18 14.86 24.19
N PRO A 235 0.09 13.86 25.12
CA PRO A 235 -0.05 14.11 26.55
C PRO A 235 1.12 14.91 27.12
N GLU A 236 2.35 14.65 26.67
CA GLU A 236 3.53 15.38 27.09
C GLU A 236 3.53 16.82 26.54
N ALA A 237 3.11 17.00 25.31
CA ALA A 237 2.92 18.31 24.70
C ALA A 237 1.86 19.13 25.45
N LEU A 238 0.74 18.50 25.83
CA LEU A 238 -0.31 19.16 26.62
C LEU A 238 0.13 19.48 28.04
N ALA A 239 0.88 18.59 28.72
CA ALA A 239 1.40 18.85 30.07
C ALA A 239 2.39 20.03 30.13
N ARG A 240 3.07 20.30 29.02
CA ARG A 240 3.98 21.44 28.86
C ARG A 240 3.29 22.69 28.28
N TYR A 241 1.94 22.70 28.28
CA TYR A 241 1.16 23.80 27.72
C TYR A 241 1.53 25.13 28.40
N SER A 242 1.88 26.11 27.57
CA SER A 242 2.08 27.50 27.96
C SER A 242 1.50 28.44 26.89
N PRO A 243 0.67 29.39 27.23
CA PRO A 243 0.08 30.37 26.29
C PRO A 243 1.12 31.08 25.42
N TRP A 244 2.35 31.20 25.90
CA TRP A 244 3.47 31.87 25.23
C TRP A 244 4.17 31.01 24.18
N ARG A 245 3.91 29.71 24.10
CA ARG A 245 4.52 28.77 23.13
C ARG A 245 3.66 28.55 21.86
N TYR A 246 2.91 29.53 21.46
CA TYR A 246 2.00 29.51 20.31
C TYR A 246 2.61 28.92 19.03
N ARG A 247 3.87 29.25 18.69
CA ARG A 247 4.54 28.74 17.47
C ARG A 247 4.75 27.23 17.44
N HIS A 248 4.84 26.59 18.59
CA HIS A 248 5.02 25.13 18.66
C HIS A 248 3.71 24.41 18.29
N TYR A 249 2.60 24.88 18.85
CA TYR A 249 1.27 24.31 18.55
C TYR A 249 0.82 24.57 17.11
N ASP A 250 1.16 25.70 16.54
CA ASP A 250 0.83 26.01 15.16
C ASP A 250 1.58 25.11 14.15
N ARG A 251 2.81 24.68 14.48
CA ARG A 251 3.56 23.67 13.71
C ARG A 251 2.94 22.27 13.82
N LEU A 252 2.59 21.86 15.02
CA LEU A 252 1.91 20.56 15.25
C LEU A 252 0.58 20.53 14.51
N ARG A 253 -0.22 21.60 14.62
CA ARG A 253 -1.49 21.74 13.91
C ARG A 253 -1.33 21.58 12.39
N ARG A 254 -0.38 22.31 11.80
CA ARG A 254 -0.15 22.21 10.34
C ARG A 254 0.24 20.81 9.91
N ARG A 255 1.08 20.13 10.69
CA ARG A 255 1.48 18.76 10.40
C ARG A 255 0.29 17.78 10.49
N LEU A 256 -0.56 17.93 11.50
CA LEU A 256 -1.78 17.11 11.63
C LEU A 256 -2.77 17.35 10.51
N MET A 257 -2.95 18.61 10.08
CA MET A 257 -3.83 18.94 8.94
C MET A 257 -3.27 18.37 7.62
N GLN A 258 -1.95 18.37 7.44
CA GLN A 258 -1.31 17.76 6.28
C GLN A 258 -1.55 16.27 6.27
N VAL A 259 -1.28 15.56 7.38
CA VAL A 259 -1.54 14.12 7.52
C VAL A 259 -3.02 13.80 7.29
N HIS A 260 -3.93 14.68 7.79
CA HIS A 260 -5.37 14.52 7.54
C HIS A 260 -5.71 14.55 6.04
N ALA A 261 -5.14 15.48 5.31
CA ALA A 261 -5.36 15.59 3.87
C ALA A 261 -4.81 14.34 3.13
N GLU A 262 -3.58 13.93 3.45
CA GLU A 262 -2.89 12.78 2.85
C GLU A 262 -3.65 11.47 3.10
N VAL A 263 -4.07 11.19 4.34
CA VAL A 263 -4.88 10.00 4.69
C VAL A 263 -6.23 10.00 4.00
N THR A 264 -6.87 11.19 3.91
CA THR A 264 -8.17 11.30 3.23
C THR A 264 -8.01 11.02 1.73
N GLU A 265 -6.91 11.46 1.13
CA GLU A 265 -6.58 11.23 -0.26
C GLU A 265 -6.29 9.73 -0.54
N ALA A 266 -5.46 9.07 0.29
CA ALA A 266 -5.20 7.64 0.19
C ALA A 266 -6.50 6.81 0.21
N ARG A 267 -7.40 7.11 1.15
CA ARG A 267 -8.73 6.48 1.20
C ARG A 267 -9.58 6.76 -0.04
N SER A 268 -9.49 7.97 -0.59
CA SER A 268 -10.22 8.35 -1.80
C SER A 268 -9.73 7.57 -3.01
N ARG A 269 -8.41 7.35 -3.15
CA ARG A 269 -7.81 6.56 -4.24
C ARG A 269 -8.36 5.12 -4.26
N LEU A 270 -8.37 4.44 -3.12
CA LEU A 270 -8.93 3.09 -3.03
C LEU A 270 -10.42 3.06 -3.43
N ALA A 271 -11.19 4.05 -2.97
CA ALA A 271 -12.61 4.17 -3.31
C ALA A 271 -12.82 4.53 -4.79
N GLU A 272 -11.92 5.28 -5.42
CA GLU A 272 -11.99 5.63 -6.84
C GLU A 272 -11.72 4.43 -7.75
N VAL A 273 -10.72 3.61 -7.43
CA VAL A 273 -10.45 2.37 -8.17
C VAL A 273 -11.68 1.44 -8.13
N LEU A 274 -12.35 1.36 -6.99
CA LEU A 274 -13.62 0.62 -6.86
C LEU A 274 -14.75 1.17 -7.74
N LYS A 275 -14.79 2.50 -8.00
CA LYS A 275 -15.81 3.14 -8.84
C LYS A 275 -15.50 3.05 -10.34
N VAL A 276 -14.22 3.05 -10.70
CA VAL A 276 -13.76 3.06 -12.09
C VAL A 276 -13.76 1.66 -12.70
N THR A 277 -13.73 0.62 -11.87
CA THR A 277 -13.97 -0.75 -12.35
C THR A 277 -15.47 -0.89 -12.63
N GLU A 278 -15.89 -0.55 -13.86
CA GLU A 278 -17.25 -0.85 -14.34
C GLU A 278 -17.53 -2.37 -14.36
N ASP A 279 -16.46 -3.17 -14.21
CA ASP A 279 -16.52 -4.62 -14.13
C ASP A 279 -16.78 -5.08 -12.71
N PHE A 280 -17.96 -5.68 -12.49
CA PHE A 280 -18.38 -6.24 -11.22
C PHE A 280 -17.38 -7.28 -10.68
N PHE A 281 -16.70 -8.04 -11.55
CA PHE A 281 -15.74 -9.06 -11.17
C PHE A 281 -14.52 -8.45 -10.47
N TYR A 282 -13.87 -7.47 -11.11
CA TYR A 282 -12.69 -6.80 -10.53
C TYR A 282 -13.01 -6.03 -9.25
N ALA A 283 -14.18 -5.38 -9.18
CA ALA A 283 -14.63 -4.72 -7.95
C ALA A 283 -14.87 -5.71 -6.78
N ARG A 284 -15.29 -6.93 -7.08
CA ARG A 284 -15.45 -8.02 -6.10
C ARG A 284 -14.08 -8.53 -5.64
N VAL A 285 -13.15 -8.75 -6.55
CA VAL A 285 -11.78 -9.19 -6.24
C VAL A 285 -11.07 -8.15 -5.39
N LEU A 286 -11.13 -6.86 -5.78
CA LEU A 286 -10.47 -5.77 -5.05
C LEU A 286 -10.98 -5.65 -3.61
N ARG A 287 -12.29 -5.71 -3.39
CA ARG A 287 -12.87 -5.71 -2.02
C ARG A 287 -12.44 -6.91 -1.20
N ALA A 288 -12.35 -8.08 -1.83
CA ALA A 288 -11.89 -9.27 -1.13
C ALA A 288 -10.41 -9.20 -0.75
N ALA A 289 -9.57 -8.70 -1.66
CA ALA A 289 -8.16 -8.45 -1.39
C ALA A 289 -7.97 -7.41 -0.27
N GLY A 290 -8.71 -6.28 -0.30
CA GLY A 290 -8.67 -5.26 0.75
C GLY A 290 -8.97 -5.83 2.14
N ARG A 291 -9.95 -6.73 2.25
CA ARG A 291 -10.26 -7.42 3.52
C ARG A 291 -9.24 -8.48 3.88
N LEU A 292 -8.80 -9.30 2.91
CA LEU A 292 -7.83 -10.36 3.16
C LEU A 292 -6.51 -9.81 3.71
N TYR A 293 -6.03 -8.71 3.12
CA TYR A 293 -4.77 -8.08 3.52
C TYR A 293 -4.91 -7.03 4.62
N GLY A 294 -6.13 -6.78 5.10
CA GLY A 294 -6.39 -5.85 6.21
C GLY A 294 -6.32 -4.37 5.84
N ALA A 295 -6.35 -4.02 4.55
CA ALA A 295 -6.30 -2.62 4.12
C ALA A 295 -7.56 -1.83 4.51
N GLU A 296 -8.74 -2.47 4.49
CA GLU A 296 -10.00 -1.85 4.94
C GLU A 296 -9.95 -1.54 6.44
N GLU A 297 -9.53 -2.51 7.29
CA GLU A 297 -9.41 -2.35 8.73
C GLU A 297 -8.35 -1.29 9.10
N LEU A 298 -7.22 -1.28 8.39
CA LEU A 298 -6.16 -0.30 8.63
C LEU A 298 -6.62 1.12 8.24
N ALA A 299 -7.36 1.26 7.14
CA ALA A 299 -7.95 2.52 6.72
C ALA A 299 -8.97 3.06 7.74
N GLU A 300 -9.79 2.18 8.33
CA GLU A 300 -10.73 2.56 9.38
C GLU A 300 -10.00 2.99 10.66
N ALA A 301 -9.02 2.18 11.14
CA ALA A 301 -8.22 2.51 12.32
C ALA A 301 -7.46 3.82 12.17
N THR A 302 -6.89 4.07 10.99
CA THR A 302 -6.21 5.32 10.64
C THR A 302 -7.18 6.51 10.69
N ALA A 303 -8.41 6.34 10.16
CA ALA A 303 -9.45 7.36 10.21
C ALA A 303 -9.92 7.68 11.63
N GLU A 304 -10.07 6.68 12.49
CA GLU A 304 -10.42 6.88 13.90
C GLU A 304 -9.34 7.68 14.65
N LYS A 305 -8.07 7.30 14.48
CA LYS A 305 -6.93 8.03 15.08
C LYS A 305 -6.91 9.48 14.61
N LEU A 306 -7.18 9.70 13.34
CA LEU A 306 -7.24 11.03 12.74
C LEU A 306 -8.38 11.86 13.32
N ALA A 307 -9.57 11.27 13.51
CA ALA A 307 -10.72 11.95 14.13
C ALA A 307 -10.41 12.34 15.58
N VAL A 308 -9.77 11.47 16.37
CA VAL A 308 -9.34 11.76 17.73
C VAL A 308 -8.35 12.94 17.73
N LEU A 309 -7.37 12.97 16.85
CA LEU A 309 -6.42 14.07 16.74
C LEU A 309 -7.09 15.37 16.34
N ALA A 310 -8.06 15.33 15.42
CA ALA A 310 -8.83 16.51 15.00
C ALA A 310 -9.66 17.09 16.16
N ASP A 311 -10.35 16.24 16.95
CA ASP A 311 -11.13 16.66 18.12
C ASP A 311 -10.23 17.28 19.20
N LEU A 312 -9.12 16.64 19.52
CA LEU A 312 -8.14 17.16 20.48
C LEU A 312 -7.57 18.50 20.01
N HIS A 313 -7.30 18.63 18.71
CA HIS A 313 -6.86 19.88 18.13
C HIS A 313 -7.92 21.00 18.26
N ALA A 314 -9.19 20.71 18.00
CA ALA A 314 -10.27 21.68 18.16
C ALA A 314 -10.37 22.17 19.61
N LYS A 315 -10.28 21.27 20.59
CA LYS A 315 -10.27 21.61 22.01
C LYS A 315 -9.10 22.50 22.41
N ILE A 316 -7.89 22.19 21.92
CA ILE A 316 -6.69 23.02 22.18
C ILE A 316 -6.86 24.43 21.57
N ALA A 317 -7.44 24.53 20.35
CA ALA A 317 -7.67 25.81 19.70
C ALA A 317 -8.71 26.64 20.47
N GLU A 318 -9.75 26.04 21.01
CA GLU A 318 -10.75 26.67 21.85
C GLU A 318 -10.16 27.21 23.16
N GLU A 319 -9.37 26.40 23.86
CA GLU A 319 -8.66 26.83 25.07
C GLU A 319 -7.69 27.99 24.80
N GLN A 320 -6.98 27.97 23.67
CA GLN A 320 -6.10 29.04 23.28
C GLN A 320 -6.86 30.39 23.02
N ASN A 321 -8.00 30.28 22.34
CA ASN A 321 -8.84 31.47 22.09
C ASN A 321 -9.38 32.03 23.38
N PHE A 322 -9.79 31.16 24.31
CA PHE A 322 -10.25 31.59 25.65
C PHE A 322 -9.13 32.28 26.45
N ALA A 323 -7.93 31.68 26.48
CA ALA A 323 -6.79 32.29 27.18
C ALA A 323 -6.36 33.64 26.59
N ARG A 324 -6.46 33.79 25.25
CA ARG A 324 -6.22 35.09 24.59
C ARG A 324 -7.27 36.12 24.95
N ALA A 325 -8.55 35.77 24.97
CA ALA A 325 -9.63 36.65 25.36
C ALA A 325 -9.42 37.14 26.78
N GLN A 326 -9.09 36.26 27.72
CA GLN A 326 -8.75 36.66 29.11
C GLN A 326 -7.52 37.56 29.19
N ALA A 327 -6.46 37.29 28.42
CA ALA A 327 -5.27 38.16 28.43
C ALA A 327 -5.57 39.57 27.90
N VAL A 328 -6.42 39.70 26.88
CA VAL A 328 -6.89 40.99 26.38
C VAL A 328 -7.74 41.71 27.43
N GLU A 329 -8.66 40.99 28.08
CA GLU A 329 -9.52 41.55 29.13
C GLU A 329 -8.70 42.02 30.34
N ILE A 330 -7.71 41.26 30.79
CA ILE A 330 -6.78 41.68 31.85
C ILE A 330 -5.96 42.89 31.40
N GLY A 331 -5.50 42.93 30.13
CA GLY A 331 -4.79 44.06 29.54
C GLY A 331 -5.62 45.34 29.52
N ILE A 332 -6.89 45.26 29.14
CA ILE A 332 -7.84 46.36 29.17
C ILE A 332 -8.07 46.83 30.60
N PHE A 333 -8.27 45.89 31.54
CA PHE A 333 -8.47 46.24 32.96
C PHE A 333 -7.22 46.91 33.54
N ALA A 334 -6.03 46.45 33.23
CA ALA A 334 -4.77 47.06 33.65
C ALA A 334 -4.60 48.47 33.09
N LEU A 335 -4.99 48.72 31.84
CA LEU A 335 -4.97 50.06 31.21
C LEU A 335 -5.96 51.00 31.89
N ILE A 336 -7.18 50.54 32.15
CA ILE A 336 -8.19 51.35 32.84
C ILE A 336 -7.70 51.72 34.27
N LEU A 337 -7.17 50.71 34.98
CA LEU A 337 -6.60 50.91 36.33
C LEU A 337 -5.44 51.95 36.29
N PHE A 338 -4.56 51.82 35.31
CA PHE A 338 -3.45 52.77 35.11
C PHE A 338 -3.96 54.20 34.84
N GLU A 339 -4.97 54.37 33.99
CA GLU A 339 -5.56 55.67 33.72
C GLU A 339 -6.23 56.27 34.95
N VAL A 340 -6.97 55.46 35.72
CA VAL A 340 -7.60 55.92 36.99
C VAL A 340 -6.53 56.36 38.00
N LEU A 341 -5.47 55.56 38.19
CA LEU A 341 -4.37 55.91 39.06
C LEU A 341 -3.65 57.21 38.60
N ARG A 342 -3.42 57.35 37.29
CA ARG A 342 -2.83 58.53 36.71
C ARG A 342 -3.69 59.76 36.93
N ALA A 343 -5.03 59.63 36.78
CA ALA A 343 -5.98 60.74 37.04
C ALA A 343 -6.00 61.17 38.52
N LEU A 344 -5.90 60.24 39.43
CA LEU A 344 -5.83 60.48 40.87
C LEU A 344 -4.50 61.13 41.33
N TRP A 345 -3.39 60.81 40.69
CA TRP A 345 -2.07 61.36 41.03
C TRP A 345 -1.72 62.63 40.24
N GLY A 346 -2.41 62.90 39.13
CA GLY A 346 -2.21 64.10 38.31
C GLY A 346 -3.11 65.32 38.72
N SER A 347 -3.98 65.16 39.72
CA SER A 347 -4.85 66.16 40.26
C SER A 347 -4.41 66.72 41.63
N GLY A 348 -3.15 66.47 42.07
CA GLY A 348 -2.57 67.02 43.29
C GLY A 348 -1.52 68.08 43.05
#